data_b4fe0f31cf34089021b6143e04541f43
#
_entry.id   b4fe0f31cf34089021b6143e04541f43
#
_cell.length_a   1.000
_cell.length_b   1.000
_cell.length_c   1.000
_cell.angle_alpha   90.00
_cell.angle_beta   90.00
_cell.angle_gamma   90.00
#
_symmetry.space_group_name_H-M   'P 1'
#
loop_
_entity.id
_entity.type
_entity.pdbx_description
1 polymer ?
#
loop_
_entity_poly.entity_id
_entity_poly.type
_entity_poly.pdbx_seq_one_letter_code
_entity_poly.pdbx_strand_id
1 'polypeptide(L)'
;INTRIIPLYDTMENPERFLELTWEGIKNKYMYRANNPKDEATAKQYASEDLFDADYGIAPVYNMWKAEGKNLIDPVTGRMKAGVVRKFTPEKWEDYIFRTGEKVEANVKITGGSDKLSHYTSFGYLKDEGYYIGSDFERFNARSNLSQDITSWLKSNVNMAYSYMELNKPGQGDNMNNGFQFINFMPSIFPVFQRDADGNKIKDNVVGG
;
A
#
# COMPACT_ATOMS: atom_id res chain seq x y z
N ILE A 1 14.16 -14.09 5.07
CA ILE A 1 13.47 -12.94 5.69
C ILE A 1 13.48 -11.84 4.65
N ASN A 2 12.33 -11.51 4.09
CA ASN A 2 12.20 -10.37 3.17
C ASN A 2 12.12 -9.09 4.00
N THR A 3 13.06 -8.19 3.78
CA THR A 3 13.01 -6.88 4.40
C THR A 3 11.98 -6.01 3.69
N ARG A 4 11.24 -5.22 4.44
CA ARG A 4 10.32 -4.20 3.92
C ARG A 4 11.09 -3.25 3.00
N ILE A 5 10.61 -3.07 1.77
CA ILE A 5 11.14 -2.04 0.87
C ILE A 5 10.49 -0.72 1.27
N ILE A 6 11.32 0.25 1.65
CA ILE A 6 10.84 1.60 1.92
C ILE A 6 10.55 2.27 0.56
N PRO A 7 9.43 3.00 0.40
CA PRO A 7 9.18 3.78 -0.81
C PRO A 7 10.37 4.68 -1.13
N LEU A 8 10.72 4.77 -2.41
CA LEU A 8 11.85 5.57 -2.89
C LEU A 8 11.58 7.09 -2.85
N TYR A 9 10.35 7.49 -2.57
CA TYR A 9 9.94 8.88 -2.56
C TYR A 9 9.72 9.35 -1.11
N ASP A 10 10.22 10.54 -0.81
CA ASP A 10 9.91 11.28 0.41
C ASP A 10 8.46 11.79 0.29
N THR A 11 7.53 10.99 0.75
CA THR A 11 6.11 11.35 0.75
C THR A 11 5.86 12.39 1.84
N MET A 12 4.97 13.34 1.57
CA MET A 12 4.64 14.39 2.53
C MET A 12 3.86 13.81 3.72
N GLU A 13 4.59 13.32 4.71
CA GLU A 13 4.02 12.73 5.93
C GLU A 13 3.48 13.77 6.94
N ASN A 14 3.84 15.05 6.77
CA ASN A 14 3.42 16.12 7.68
C ASN A 14 2.12 16.76 7.21
N PRO A 15 0.98 16.49 7.86
CA PRO A 15 -0.31 17.04 7.44
C PRO A 15 -0.41 18.55 7.60
N GLU A 16 0.34 19.18 8.52
CA GLU A 16 0.40 20.65 8.66
C GLU A 16 1.05 21.26 7.43
N ARG A 17 2.14 20.66 6.96
CA ARG A 17 2.84 21.16 5.77
C ARG A 17 1.99 21.00 4.52
N PHE A 18 1.27 19.89 4.39
CA PHE A 18 0.32 19.68 3.31
C PHE A 18 -0.77 20.76 3.32
N LEU A 19 -1.32 21.06 4.51
CA LEU A 19 -2.35 22.09 4.67
C LEU A 19 -1.84 23.48 4.30
N GLU A 20 -0.63 23.87 4.73
CA GLU A 20 0.02 25.12 4.39
C GLU A 20 0.19 25.28 2.87
N LEU A 21 0.64 24.23 2.18
CA LEU A 21 0.80 24.24 0.74
C LEU A 21 -0.54 24.30 0.00
N THR A 22 -1.55 23.61 0.50
CA THR A 22 -2.92 23.68 -0.07
C THR A 22 -3.46 25.11 0.05
N TRP A 23 -3.31 25.73 1.21
CA TRP A 23 -3.71 27.13 1.42
C TRP A 23 -2.96 28.08 0.45
N GLU A 24 -1.66 27.90 0.30
CA GLU A 24 -0.86 28.68 -0.65
C GLU A 24 -1.33 28.46 -2.10
N GLY A 25 -1.65 27.22 -2.47
CA GLY A 25 -2.21 26.90 -3.78
C GLY A 25 -3.54 27.60 -4.05
N ILE A 26 -4.46 27.60 -3.07
CA ILE A 26 -5.75 28.29 -3.18
C ILE A 26 -5.55 29.80 -3.29
N LYS A 27 -4.68 30.38 -2.45
CA LYS A 27 -4.31 31.80 -2.53
C LYS A 27 -3.82 32.17 -3.93
N ASN A 28 -2.86 31.40 -4.47
CA ASN A 28 -2.31 31.64 -5.79
C ASN A 28 -3.36 31.46 -6.90
N LYS A 29 -4.26 30.47 -6.78
CA LYS A 29 -5.40 30.31 -7.70
C LYS A 29 -6.26 31.58 -7.75
N TYR A 30 -6.52 32.24 -6.61
CA TYR A 30 -7.28 33.48 -6.58
C TYR A 30 -6.49 34.69 -7.14
N MET A 31 -5.19 34.77 -6.88
CA MET A 31 -4.35 35.87 -7.37
C MET A 31 -4.15 35.79 -8.89
N TYR A 32 -3.97 34.60 -9.46
CA TYR A 32 -3.51 34.43 -10.85
C TYR A 32 -4.57 33.86 -11.80
N ARG A 33 -5.83 33.69 -11.37
CA ARG A 33 -6.88 33.24 -12.28
C ARG A 33 -7.12 34.23 -13.42
N ALA A 34 -7.40 33.71 -14.63
CA ALA A 34 -7.58 34.51 -15.84
C ALA A 34 -8.75 35.49 -15.73
N ASN A 35 -9.85 35.08 -15.10
CA ASN A 35 -11.02 35.92 -14.92
C ASN A 35 -11.12 36.38 -13.47
N ASN A 36 -11.15 37.71 -13.27
CA ASN A 36 -11.34 38.33 -11.98
C ASN A 36 -10.25 37.93 -10.93
N PRO A 37 -8.95 38.21 -11.21
CA PRO A 37 -7.89 38.01 -10.23
C PRO A 37 -8.13 38.87 -9.01
N LYS A 38 -7.75 38.37 -7.84
CA LYS A 38 -7.88 39.09 -6.57
C LYS A 38 -6.55 39.67 -6.15
N ASP A 39 -6.60 40.78 -5.41
CA ASP A 39 -5.44 41.27 -4.69
C ASP A 39 -4.99 40.28 -3.61
N GLU A 40 -3.77 40.38 -3.13
CA GLU A 40 -3.18 39.46 -2.19
C GLU A 40 -3.97 39.32 -0.87
N ALA A 41 -4.48 40.43 -0.34
CA ALA A 41 -5.21 40.44 0.92
C ALA A 41 -6.54 39.69 0.79
N THR A 42 -7.29 39.95 -0.26
CA THR A 42 -8.54 39.26 -0.59
C THR A 42 -8.27 37.75 -0.89
N ALA A 43 -7.20 37.43 -1.63
CA ALA A 43 -6.84 36.06 -1.94
C ALA A 43 -6.46 35.25 -0.69
N LYS A 44 -5.77 35.87 0.27
CA LYS A 44 -5.44 35.23 1.57
C LYS A 44 -6.70 34.97 2.40
N GLN A 45 -7.64 35.90 2.41
CA GLN A 45 -8.93 35.69 3.09
C GLN A 45 -9.68 34.52 2.49
N TYR A 46 -9.88 34.51 1.18
CA TYR A 46 -10.57 33.42 0.47
C TYR A 46 -9.85 32.08 0.64
N ALA A 47 -8.52 32.06 0.61
CA ALA A 47 -7.77 30.84 0.86
C ALA A 47 -8.02 30.26 2.25
N SER A 48 -8.26 31.09 3.26
CA SER A 48 -8.58 30.64 4.61
C SER A 48 -10.03 30.16 4.72
N GLU A 49 -10.96 30.82 4.04
CA GLU A 49 -12.38 30.45 4.03
C GLU A 49 -12.60 29.12 3.27
N ASP A 50 -11.95 28.97 2.11
CA ASP A 50 -12.13 27.84 1.19
C ASP A 50 -11.18 26.66 1.48
N LEU A 51 -10.32 26.74 2.50
CA LEU A 51 -9.34 25.70 2.80
C LEU A 51 -9.98 24.33 3.01
N PHE A 52 -11.13 24.30 3.67
CA PHE A 52 -11.96 23.12 3.85
C PHE A 52 -13.31 23.26 3.13
N ASP A 53 -13.22 23.64 1.86
CA ASP A 53 -14.33 23.59 0.90
C ASP A 53 -14.06 22.51 -0.14
N ALA A 54 -15.05 21.66 -0.41
CA ALA A 54 -14.90 20.52 -1.30
C ALA A 54 -14.58 20.90 -2.77
N ASP A 55 -15.00 22.09 -3.19
CA ASP A 55 -14.80 22.56 -4.57
C ASP A 55 -13.43 23.24 -4.78
N TYR A 56 -12.84 23.79 -3.73
CA TYR A 56 -11.62 24.59 -3.83
C TYR A 56 -10.44 24.02 -3.05
N GLY A 57 -10.69 23.33 -1.98
CA GLY A 57 -9.68 22.84 -1.06
C GLY A 57 -9.85 21.38 -0.69
N ILE A 58 -9.90 21.11 0.60
CA ILE A 58 -10.01 19.79 1.19
C ILE A 58 -11.46 19.58 1.65
N ALA A 59 -12.05 18.42 1.39
CA ALA A 59 -13.40 18.16 1.90
C ALA A 59 -13.46 18.28 3.43
N PRO A 60 -14.47 18.94 4.00
CA PRO A 60 -14.57 19.26 5.44
C PRO A 60 -14.44 18.04 6.36
N VAL A 61 -14.83 16.86 5.89
CA VAL A 61 -14.74 15.59 6.63
C VAL A 61 -13.30 15.23 7.01
N TYR A 62 -12.32 15.74 6.26
CA TYR A 62 -10.89 15.49 6.50
C TYR A 62 -10.23 16.51 7.46
N ASN A 63 -11.02 17.41 8.06
CA ASN A 63 -10.49 18.32 9.07
C ASN A 63 -10.14 17.56 10.35
N MET A 64 -8.88 17.20 10.48
CA MET A 64 -8.32 16.46 11.63
C MET A 64 -7.95 17.35 12.83
N TRP A 65 -8.19 18.65 12.77
CA TRP A 65 -7.87 19.60 13.86
C TRP A 65 -9.12 20.01 14.63
N LYS A 66 -8.91 20.42 15.89
CA LYS A 66 -9.97 20.94 16.80
C LYS A 66 -10.33 22.40 16.53
N ALA A 67 -10.05 22.89 15.34
CA ALA A 67 -10.37 24.25 14.92
C ALA A 67 -11.02 24.23 13.53
N GLU A 68 -11.85 25.23 13.25
CA GLU A 68 -12.42 25.43 11.92
C GLU A 68 -11.31 25.75 10.90
N GLY A 69 -11.50 25.38 9.64
CA GLY A 69 -10.53 25.57 8.56
C GLY A 69 -9.97 26.99 8.46
N LYS A 70 -10.85 27.99 8.51
CA LYS A 70 -10.48 29.42 8.46
C LYS A 70 -9.59 29.90 9.62
N ASN A 71 -9.53 29.11 10.70
CA ASN A 71 -8.76 29.46 11.89
C ASN A 71 -7.43 28.71 12.00
N LEU A 72 -7.10 27.84 11.04
CA LEU A 72 -5.92 26.98 11.09
C LEU A 72 -4.64 27.70 10.63
N ILE A 73 -4.72 28.47 9.56
CA ILE A 73 -3.55 29.14 8.97
C ILE A 73 -3.52 30.61 9.36
N ASP A 74 -2.34 31.10 9.70
CA ASP A 74 -2.07 32.51 9.84
C ASP A 74 -1.93 33.14 8.44
N PRO A 75 -2.83 34.05 8.03
CA PRO A 75 -2.81 34.64 6.69
C PRO A 75 -1.61 35.54 6.44
N VAL A 76 -0.90 35.97 7.49
CA VAL A 76 0.32 36.78 7.33
C VAL A 76 1.51 35.92 6.94
N THR A 77 1.69 34.82 7.65
CA THR A 77 2.84 33.93 7.48
C THR A 77 2.58 32.77 6.51
N GLY A 78 1.31 32.40 6.26
CA GLY A 78 0.93 31.20 5.51
C GLY A 78 1.24 29.90 6.26
N ARG A 79 1.46 29.97 7.56
CA ARG A 79 1.81 28.84 8.41
C ARG A 79 0.67 28.47 9.36
N MET A 80 0.69 27.22 9.80
CA MET A 80 -0.21 26.74 10.85
C MET A 80 -0.06 27.63 12.09
N LYS A 81 -1.19 28.07 12.65
CA LYS A 81 -1.21 28.87 13.90
C LYS A 81 -0.69 28.03 15.07
N ALA A 82 0.07 28.67 15.95
CA ALA A 82 0.53 28.04 17.18
C ALA A 82 -0.65 27.63 18.06
N GLY A 83 -0.54 26.50 18.74
CA GLY A 83 -1.55 25.98 19.66
C GLY A 83 -2.71 25.22 19.00
N VAL A 84 -2.73 25.06 17.70
CA VAL A 84 -3.69 24.19 17.03
C VAL A 84 -3.44 22.72 17.40
N VAL A 85 -4.48 22.04 17.85
CA VAL A 85 -4.40 20.67 18.33
C VAL A 85 -5.10 19.72 17.36
N ARG A 86 -4.49 18.60 17.08
CA ARG A 86 -5.12 17.52 16.29
C ARG A 86 -6.16 16.77 17.12
N LYS A 87 -7.21 16.26 16.49
CA LYS A 87 -8.18 15.33 17.07
C LYS A 87 -7.59 13.93 17.21
N PHE A 88 -6.73 13.54 16.27
CA PHE A 88 -6.08 12.25 16.21
C PHE A 88 -4.72 12.33 15.51
N THR A 89 -3.90 11.31 15.67
CA THR A 89 -2.68 11.11 14.87
C THR A 89 -3.04 10.26 13.64
N PRO A 90 -2.75 10.73 12.41
CA PRO A 90 -3.05 9.95 11.22
C PRO A 90 -2.21 8.68 11.18
N GLU A 91 -2.81 7.62 10.66
CA GLU A 91 -2.09 6.39 10.34
C GLU A 91 -1.24 6.59 9.08
N LYS A 92 -0.19 5.78 8.95
CA LYS A 92 0.57 5.67 7.72
C LYS A 92 -0.06 4.61 6.83
N TRP A 93 -0.43 4.97 5.61
CA TRP A 93 -0.99 4.04 4.62
C TRP A 93 -0.08 2.84 4.33
N GLU A 94 1.24 3.06 4.41
CA GLU A 94 2.24 2.01 4.21
C GLU A 94 2.09 0.84 5.18
N ASP A 95 1.69 1.09 6.42
CA ASP A 95 1.54 0.06 7.46
C ASP A 95 0.37 -0.89 7.16
N TYR A 96 -0.54 -0.49 6.28
CA TYR A 96 -1.70 -1.27 5.86
C TYR A 96 -1.55 -1.90 4.48
N ILE A 97 -0.54 -1.53 3.73
CA ILE A 97 -0.26 -2.05 2.39
C ILE A 97 0.93 -3.00 2.41
N PHE A 98 1.89 -2.77 3.30
CA PHE A 98 3.08 -3.58 3.41
C PHE A 98 3.11 -4.41 4.69
N ARG A 99 3.76 -5.55 4.60
CA ARG A 99 4.06 -6.45 5.72
C ARG A 99 5.47 -6.99 5.62
N THR A 100 5.98 -7.59 6.69
CA THR A 100 7.17 -8.43 6.59
C THR A 100 6.79 -9.73 5.89
N GLY A 101 7.39 -9.99 4.73
CA GLY A 101 7.16 -11.23 4.00
C GLY A 101 7.87 -12.42 4.64
N GLU A 102 7.28 -13.59 4.50
CA GLU A 102 7.85 -14.86 4.99
C GLU A 102 8.03 -15.82 3.83
N LYS A 103 9.16 -16.53 3.81
CA LYS A 103 9.42 -17.59 2.85
C LYS A 103 9.69 -18.90 3.59
N VAL A 104 8.92 -19.91 3.24
CA VAL A 104 9.09 -21.28 3.73
C VAL A 104 9.40 -22.18 2.54
N GLU A 105 10.47 -22.94 2.63
CA GLU A 105 10.85 -23.92 1.62
C GLU A 105 11.20 -25.26 2.30
N ALA A 106 10.60 -26.33 1.82
CA ALA A 106 10.88 -27.68 2.27
C ALA A 106 11.08 -28.61 1.06
N ASN A 107 12.13 -29.40 1.10
CA ASN A 107 12.41 -30.37 0.06
C ASN A 107 12.79 -31.71 0.71
N VAL A 108 12.12 -32.78 0.25
CA VAL A 108 12.43 -34.15 0.64
C VAL A 108 12.85 -34.92 -0.61
N LYS A 109 13.95 -35.65 -0.51
CA LYS A 109 14.47 -36.50 -1.59
C LYS A 109 14.73 -37.88 -1.05
N ILE A 110 14.26 -38.87 -1.78
CA ILE A 110 14.40 -40.29 -1.46
C ILE A 110 15.06 -40.95 -2.65
N THR A 111 16.17 -41.61 -2.42
CA THR A 111 16.88 -42.38 -3.45
C THR A 111 17.12 -43.79 -2.95
N GLY A 112 17.04 -44.76 -3.82
CA GLY A 112 17.34 -46.14 -3.48
C GLY A 112 17.49 -46.99 -4.74
N GLY A 113 17.97 -48.18 -4.55
CA GLY A 113 18.10 -49.11 -5.69
C GLY A 113 18.82 -50.39 -5.33
N SER A 114 18.90 -51.25 -6.34
CA SER A 114 19.68 -52.50 -6.39
C SER A 114 20.35 -52.60 -7.74
N ASP A 115 21.06 -53.70 -8.01
CA ASP A 115 21.74 -53.89 -9.31
C ASP A 115 20.78 -53.81 -10.52
N LYS A 116 19.47 -54.03 -10.31
CA LYS A 116 18.44 -54.04 -11.37
C LYS A 116 17.39 -52.95 -11.24
N LEU A 117 17.43 -52.16 -10.17
CA LEU A 117 16.43 -51.13 -9.89
C LEU A 117 17.12 -49.88 -9.34
N SER A 118 16.79 -48.74 -9.89
CA SER A 118 17.07 -47.48 -9.25
C SER A 118 15.82 -46.62 -9.20
N HIS A 119 15.64 -45.91 -8.09
CA HIS A 119 14.56 -44.95 -7.96
C HIS A 119 15.03 -43.68 -7.31
N TYR A 120 14.41 -42.61 -7.74
CA TYR A 120 14.52 -41.28 -7.17
C TYR A 120 13.11 -40.68 -7.03
N THR A 121 12.78 -40.25 -5.84
CA THR A 121 11.51 -39.54 -5.59
C THR A 121 11.83 -38.26 -4.80
N SER A 122 11.21 -37.17 -5.21
CA SER A 122 11.35 -35.89 -4.51
C SER A 122 10.00 -35.18 -4.37
N PHE A 123 9.83 -34.53 -3.24
CA PHE A 123 8.72 -33.64 -2.95
C PHE A 123 9.29 -32.29 -2.56
N GLY A 124 8.73 -31.22 -3.09
CA GLY A 124 9.10 -29.85 -2.76
C GLY A 124 7.86 -29.03 -2.45
N TYR A 125 7.97 -28.22 -1.44
CA TYR A 125 7.00 -27.20 -1.06
C TYR A 125 7.70 -25.87 -0.96
N LEU A 126 7.07 -24.84 -1.51
CA LEU A 126 7.51 -23.46 -1.39
C LEU A 126 6.29 -22.57 -1.13
N LYS A 127 6.34 -21.81 -0.05
CA LYS A 127 5.42 -20.71 0.22
C LYS A 127 6.25 -19.43 0.35
N ASP A 128 5.90 -18.40 -0.40
CA ASP A 128 6.57 -17.09 -0.39
C ASP A 128 5.49 -16.02 -0.24
N GLU A 129 5.41 -15.43 0.94
CA GLU A 129 4.56 -14.30 1.23
C GLU A 129 5.34 -13.01 0.94
N GLY A 130 4.89 -12.26 -0.06
CA GLY A 130 5.53 -11.00 -0.43
C GLY A 130 5.35 -9.91 0.62
N TYR A 131 6.20 -8.90 0.57
CA TYR A 131 6.09 -7.72 1.43
C TYR A 131 4.84 -6.88 1.16
N TYR A 132 4.25 -7.00 -0.02
CA TYR A 132 2.98 -6.38 -0.38
C TYR A 132 1.84 -7.31 -0.01
N ILE A 133 0.85 -6.83 0.76
CA ILE A 133 -0.30 -7.62 1.18
C ILE A 133 -1.09 -8.08 -0.05
N GLY A 134 -1.41 -9.40 -0.12
CA GLY A 134 -2.04 -10.02 -1.27
C GLY A 134 -1.06 -10.45 -2.39
N SER A 135 0.26 -10.33 -2.15
CA SER A 135 1.29 -10.87 -3.04
C SER A 135 1.83 -12.17 -2.46
N ASP A 136 1.24 -13.29 -2.87
CA ASP A 136 1.55 -14.61 -2.32
C ASP A 136 1.83 -15.61 -3.44
N PHE A 137 2.82 -16.45 -3.24
CA PHE A 137 3.17 -17.54 -4.13
C PHE A 137 3.27 -18.85 -3.35
N GLU A 138 2.59 -19.88 -3.85
CA GLU A 138 2.67 -21.21 -3.31
C GLU A 138 2.93 -22.22 -4.41
N ARG A 139 3.81 -23.20 -4.16
CA ARG A 139 4.15 -24.23 -5.13
C ARG A 139 4.41 -25.56 -4.46
N PHE A 140 3.76 -26.59 -4.98
CA PHE A 140 4.05 -27.98 -4.72
C PHE A 140 4.67 -28.62 -5.94
N ASN A 141 5.72 -29.43 -5.77
CA ASN A 141 6.27 -30.27 -6.82
C ASN A 141 6.53 -31.67 -6.31
N ALA A 142 6.25 -32.63 -7.16
CA ALA A 142 6.62 -34.02 -6.96
C ALA A 142 7.30 -34.55 -8.23
N ARG A 143 8.35 -35.31 -8.06
CA ARG A 143 9.04 -36.00 -9.16
C ARG A 143 9.35 -37.43 -8.73
N SER A 144 9.14 -38.37 -9.66
CA SER A 144 9.54 -39.76 -9.47
C SER A 144 10.22 -40.23 -10.75
N ASN A 145 11.41 -40.76 -10.62
CA ASN A 145 12.16 -41.43 -11.68
C ASN A 145 12.41 -42.86 -11.23
N LEU A 146 12.02 -43.81 -12.06
CA LEU A 146 12.20 -45.21 -11.85
C LEU A 146 12.92 -45.83 -13.06
N SER A 147 14.00 -46.54 -12.83
CA SER A 147 14.71 -47.29 -13.86
C SER A 147 14.83 -48.74 -13.40
N GLN A 148 14.40 -49.69 -14.23
CA GLN A 148 14.39 -51.11 -13.91
C GLN A 148 14.84 -51.94 -15.11
N ASP A 149 15.79 -52.85 -14.86
CA ASP A 149 16.17 -53.91 -15.77
C ASP A 149 15.23 -55.11 -15.53
N ILE A 150 14.16 -55.21 -16.35
CA ILE A 150 13.13 -56.24 -16.22
C ILE A 150 13.68 -57.60 -16.62
N THR A 151 14.42 -57.62 -17.72
CA THR A 151 15.15 -58.79 -18.24
C THR A 151 16.51 -58.38 -18.75
N SER A 152 17.35 -59.32 -19.23
CA SER A 152 18.66 -59.00 -19.84
C SER A 152 18.55 -58.17 -21.10
N TRP A 153 17.40 -58.19 -21.76
CA TRP A 153 17.13 -57.47 -23.03
C TRP A 153 16.07 -56.34 -22.88
N LEU A 154 15.37 -56.24 -21.72
CA LEU A 154 14.32 -55.25 -21.54
C LEU A 154 14.61 -54.37 -20.31
N LYS A 155 14.74 -53.07 -20.59
CA LYS A 155 14.84 -52.02 -19.56
C LYS A 155 13.63 -51.12 -19.62
N SER A 156 13.14 -50.71 -18.43
CA SER A 156 12.05 -49.75 -18.31
C SER A 156 12.56 -48.47 -17.58
N ASN A 157 12.22 -47.30 -18.12
CA ASN A 157 12.48 -46.04 -17.50
C ASN A 157 11.16 -45.26 -17.44
N VAL A 158 10.72 -44.92 -16.23
CA VAL A 158 9.51 -44.13 -15.99
C VAL A 158 9.90 -42.83 -15.30
N ASN A 159 9.55 -41.70 -15.91
CA ASN A 159 9.75 -40.40 -15.33
C ASN A 159 8.41 -39.69 -15.20
N MET A 160 8.06 -39.30 -14.00
CA MET A 160 6.85 -38.59 -13.68
C MET A 160 7.21 -37.29 -12.96
N ALA A 161 6.51 -36.22 -13.32
CA ALA A 161 6.63 -34.94 -12.62
C ALA A 161 5.25 -34.29 -12.51
N TYR A 162 4.99 -33.73 -11.35
CA TYR A 162 3.80 -32.95 -11.07
C TYR A 162 4.21 -31.63 -10.45
N SER A 163 3.57 -30.55 -10.86
CA SER A 163 3.74 -29.23 -10.24
C SER A 163 2.39 -28.53 -10.18
N TYR A 164 2.07 -28.02 -9.00
CA TYR A 164 0.94 -27.13 -8.77
C TYR A 164 1.48 -25.83 -8.23
N MET A 165 1.00 -24.70 -8.77
CA MET A 165 1.35 -23.40 -8.25
C MET A 165 0.11 -22.52 -8.16
N GLU A 166 0.09 -21.70 -7.14
CA GLU A 166 -0.87 -20.63 -6.93
C GLU A 166 -0.13 -19.31 -6.77
N LEU A 167 -0.59 -18.29 -7.47
CA LEU A 167 0.02 -16.98 -7.46
C LEU A 167 -1.07 -15.92 -7.28
N ASN A 168 -1.09 -15.30 -6.12
CA ASN A 168 -1.89 -14.12 -5.86
C ASN A 168 -1.07 -12.87 -6.17
N LYS A 169 -1.63 -11.98 -6.99
CA LYS A 169 -1.02 -10.69 -7.31
C LYS A 169 -1.99 -9.57 -6.95
N PRO A 170 -1.53 -8.56 -6.21
CA PRO A 170 -2.30 -7.34 -6.05
C PRO A 170 -2.49 -6.66 -7.41
N GLY A 171 -3.50 -5.82 -7.53
CA GLY A 171 -3.78 -5.07 -8.74
C GLY A 171 -2.54 -4.33 -9.24
N GLN A 172 -2.18 -4.58 -10.48
CA GLN A 172 -1.10 -3.89 -11.18
C GLN A 172 -1.72 -3.05 -12.29
N GLY A 173 -1.71 -1.75 -12.13
CA GLY A 173 -2.23 -0.81 -13.12
C GLY A 173 -1.67 0.58 -12.88
N ASP A 174 -1.80 1.45 -13.88
CA ASP A 174 -1.36 2.85 -13.80
C ASP A 174 -2.41 3.76 -13.09
N ASN A 175 -3.23 3.17 -12.22
CA ASN A 175 -4.30 3.86 -11.54
C ASN A 175 -4.24 3.64 -10.02
N MET A 176 -5.16 4.23 -9.29
CA MET A 176 -5.28 4.14 -7.83
C MET A 176 -5.43 2.71 -7.29
N ASN A 177 -5.61 1.70 -8.14
CA ASN A 177 -5.63 0.29 -7.75
C ASN A 177 -4.21 -0.28 -7.54
N ASN A 178 -3.17 0.46 -7.93
CA ASN A 178 -1.79 0.12 -7.61
C ASN A 178 -1.44 0.71 -6.24
N GLY A 179 -1.29 -0.12 -5.22
CA GLY A 179 -1.01 0.33 -3.86
C GLY A 179 0.29 1.11 -3.72
N PHE A 180 1.32 0.84 -4.54
CA PHE A 180 2.55 1.64 -4.54
C PHE A 180 2.29 3.06 -5.05
N GLN A 181 1.51 3.19 -6.10
CA GLN A 181 1.17 4.50 -6.63
C GLN A 181 0.24 5.24 -5.65
N PHE A 182 -0.72 4.52 -5.08
CA PHE A 182 -1.64 5.07 -4.09
C PHE A 182 -0.91 5.70 -2.90
N ILE A 183 0.02 5.00 -2.25
CA ILE A 183 0.75 5.54 -1.09
C ILE A 183 1.66 6.72 -1.43
N ASN A 184 2.17 6.78 -2.67
CA ASN A 184 2.99 7.91 -3.11
C ASN A 184 2.17 9.19 -3.38
N PHE A 185 0.88 9.05 -3.69
CA PHE A 185 -0.01 10.17 -3.97
C PHE A 185 -0.93 10.53 -2.81
N MET A 186 -1.06 9.67 -1.81
CA MET A 186 -2.00 9.89 -0.70
C MET A 186 -1.34 10.70 0.41
N PRO A 187 -1.69 11.98 0.58
CA PRO A 187 -1.20 12.76 1.70
C PRO A 187 -1.71 12.24 3.04
N SER A 188 -0.91 12.44 4.07
CA SER A 188 -1.22 11.98 5.45
C SER A 188 -2.46 12.62 6.08
N ILE A 189 -3.01 13.66 5.49
CA ILE A 189 -4.29 14.25 5.93
C ILE A 189 -5.48 13.31 5.72
N PHE A 190 -5.38 12.38 4.75
CA PHE A 190 -6.42 11.41 4.48
C PHE A 190 -6.24 10.19 5.39
N PRO A 191 -7.15 9.96 6.35
CA PRO A 191 -7.02 8.85 7.31
C PRO A 191 -7.28 7.51 6.63
N VAL A 192 -6.62 6.46 7.13
CA VAL A 192 -6.87 5.07 6.70
C VAL A 192 -8.28 4.61 7.12
N PHE A 193 -8.75 5.08 8.26
CA PHE A 193 -10.05 4.73 8.81
C PHE A 193 -11.00 5.92 8.81
N GLN A 194 -12.26 5.66 8.54
CA GLN A 194 -13.29 6.66 8.78
C GLN A 194 -13.32 7.08 10.25
N ARG A 195 -13.62 8.35 10.47
CA ARG A 195 -13.65 8.94 11.82
C ARG A 195 -14.88 9.79 12.04
N ASP A 196 -15.32 9.82 13.29
CA ASP A 196 -16.38 10.73 13.73
C ASP A 196 -15.86 12.17 13.90
N ALA A 197 -16.75 13.09 14.30
CA ALA A 197 -16.41 14.49 14.49
C ALA A 197 -15.33 14.71 15.57
N ASP A 198 -15.22 13.80 16.54
CA ASP A 198 -14.25 13.84 17.63
C ASP A 198 -12.91 13.18 17.27
N GLY A 199 -12.84 12.50 16.12
CA GLY A 199 -11.65 11.82 15.64
C GLY A 199 -11.54 10.35 16.01
N ASN A 200 -12.59 9.75 16.61
CA ASN A 200 -12.62 8.33 16.93
C ASN A 200 -12.86 7.50 15.67
N LYS A 201 -12.23 6.32 15.58
CA LYS A 201 -12.48 5.39 14.49
C LYS A 201 -13.91 4.88 14.52
N ILE A 202 -14.58 4.92 13.38
CA ILE A 202 -15.91 4.36 13.20
C ILE A 202 -15.87 3.19 12.24
N LYS A 203 -16.80 2.26 12.41
CA LYS A 203 -16.93 1.12 11.52
C LYS A 203 -17.45 1.58 10.16
N ASP A 204 -16.77 1.18 9.09
CA ASP A 204 -17.26 1.39 7.72
C ASP A 204 -18.33 0.34 7.40
N ASN A 205 -19.57 0.80 7.34
CA ASN A 205 -20.71 -0.07 7.00
C ASN A 205 -20.86 -0.31 5.48
N VAL A 206 -20.11 0.40 4.66
CA VAL A 206 -20.20 0.29 3.18
C VAL A 206 -19.32 -0.83 2.65
N VAL A 207 -18.16 -1.05 3.26
CA VAL A 207 -17.17 -2.04 2.80
C VAL A 207 -17.09 -3.27 3.74
N GLY A 208 -17.89 -3.33 4.77
CA GLY A 208 -17.97 -4.50 5.66
C GLY A 208 -16.78 -4.64 6.61
N GLY A 209 -16.08 -3.55 6.90
CA GLY A 209 -14.98 -3.48 7.86
C GLY A 209 -15.41 -3.56 9.33
#